data_780c58a1b17a883e397d5898ec93cc96
#
_entry.id   780c58a1b17a883e397d5898ec93cc96
#
_cell.length_a   1.000
_cell.length_b   1.000
_cell.length_c   1.000
_cell.angle_alpha   90.00
_cell.angle_beta   90.00
_cell.angle_gamma   90.00
#
_symmetry.space_group_name_H-M   'P 1'
#
loop_
_entity.id
_entity.type
_entity.pdbx_description
1 polymer ?
#
loop_
_entity_poly.entity_id
_entity_poly.type
_entity_poly.pdbx_seq_one_letter_code
_entity_poly.pdbx_strand_id
1 'polypeptide(L)'
;QLDGVSGGSTRPVARELIAHVIQARMDELLVMAHAELEKQEMLQKLSAGIVLSGGASALQGITNLAQQVFAAPVRIGSPGEELSGIADSVGRPRFSTAVGLVLHGFDRYKETGLGASNLSSGLIGNVKKWLREFF
;
A
#
# COMPACT_ATOMS: atom_id res chain seq x y z
N GLN A 1 -10.26 -1.02 -25.12
CA GLN A 1 -9.37 -0.28 -26.00
C GLN A 1 -8.27 0.33 -25.14
N LEU A 2 -7.01 0.08 -25.46
CA LEU A 2 -5.88 0.64 -24.72
C LEU A 2 -5.17 1.64 -25.63
N ASP A 3 -4.92 2.84 -25.10
CA ASP A 3 -4.12 3.84 -25.79
C ASP A 3 -2.63 3.49 -25.66
N GLY A 4 -1.90 3.55 -26.76
CA GLY A 4 -0.46 3.28 -26.76
C GLY A 4 0.31 4.36 -26.02
N VAL A 5 1.30 3.98 -25.23
CA VAL A 5 2.13 4.85 -24.37
C VAL A 5 2.96 5.89 -25.14
N SER A 6 2.98 5.88 -26.46
CA SER A 6 3.80 6.78 -27.31
C SER A 6 3.11 7.17 -28.61
N GLY A 7 1.86 7.63 -28.59
CA GLY A 7 1.21 8.11 -29.80
C GLY A 7 1.02 7.04 -30.89
N GLY A 8 1.19 5.79 -30.54
CA GLY A 8 0.95 4.64 -31.40
C GLY A 8 -0.55 4.38 -31.59
N SER A 9 -0.93 3.80 -32.72
CA SER A 9 -2.30 3.43 -33.03
C SER A 9 -2.92 2.58 -31.91
N THR A 10 -4.11 2.96 -31.47
CA THR A 10 -4.95 2.20 -30.53
C THR A 10 -5.19 0.81 -31.06
N ARG A 11 -4.80 -0.23 -30.32
CA ARG A 11 -5.03 -1.62 -30.70
C ARG A 11 -6.16 -2.20 -29.85
N PRO A 12 -7.16 -2.85 -30.44
CA PRO A 12 -8.12 -3.62 -29.69
C PRO A 12 -7.42 -4.81 -29.04
N VAL A 13 -7.44 -4.89 -27.72
CA VAL A 13 -6.92 -6.03 -26.95
C VAL A 13 -8.11 -6.71 -26.29
N ALA A 14 -8.18 -8.03 -26.37
CA ALA A 14 -9.21 -8.81 -25.71
C ALA A 14 -9.07 -8.65 -24.19
N ARG A 15 -10.18 -8.35 -23.51
CA ARG A 15 -10.21 -8.17 -22.06
C ARG A 15 -9.73 -9.41 -21.32
N GLU A 16 -10.04 -10.58 -21.86
CA GLU A 16 -9.63 -11.89 -21.34
C GLU A 16 -8.12 -12.05 -21.33
N LEU A 17 -7.44 -11.57 -22.37
CA LEU A 17 -5.97 -11.61 -22.42
C LEU A 17 -5.34 -10.75 -21.34
N ILE A 18 -5.88 -9.55 -21.13
CA ILE A 18 -5.40 -8.65 -20.06
C ILE A 18 -5.65 -9.29 -18.69
N ALA A 19 -6.84 -9.86 -18.48
CA ALA A 19 -7.18 -10.55 -17.25
C ALA A 19 -6.23 -11.71 -16.94
N HIS A 20 -5.90 -12.53 -17.95
CA HIS A 20 -4.93 -13.61 -17.81
C HIS A 20 -3.53 -13.13 -17.44
N VAL A 21 -3.04 -12.06 -18.06
CA VAL A 21 -1.72 -11.50 -17.76
C VAL A 21 -1.68 -10.98 -16.33
N ILE A 22 -2.74 -10.26 -15.90
CA ILE A 22 -2.85 -9.76 -14.53
C ILE A 22 -2.91 -10.93 -13.54
N GLN A 23 -3.73 -11.92 -13.79
CA GLN A 23 -3.88 -13.10 -12.94
C GLN A 23 -2.55 -13.83 -12.76
N ALA A 24 -1.85 -14.14 -13.87
CA ALA A 24 -0.56 -14.81 -13.83
C ALA A 24 0.47 -14.00 -13.01
N ARG A 25 0.48 -12.68 -13.16
CA ARG A 25 1.39 -11.83 -12.41
C ARG A 25 1.04 -11.76 -10.92
N MET A 26 -0.24 -11.72 -10.58
CA MET A 26 -0.67 -11.73 -9.19
C MET A 26 -0.40 -13.07 -8.52
N ASP A 27 -0.60 -14.18 -9.23
CA ASP A 27 -0.26 -15.52 -8.76
C ASP A 27 1.23 -15.64 -8.43
N GLU A 28 2.10 -15.23 -9.34
CA GLU A 28 3.55 -15.19 -9.15
C GLU A 28 3.95 -14.38 -7.89
N LEU A 29 3.38 -13.17 -7.72
CA LEU A 29 3.67 -12.32 -6.56
C LEU A 29 3.21 -12.95 -5.25
N LEU A 30 2.04 -13.59 -5.22
CA LEU A 30 1.53 -14.27 -4.04
C LEU A 30 2.34 -15.50 -3.69
N VAL A 31 2.76 -16.29 -4.69
CA VAL A 31 3.64 -17.44 -4.51
C VAL A 31 5.02 -17.00 -3.97
N MET A 32 5.59 -15.93 -4.47
CA MET A 32 6.84 -15.39 -3.93
C MET A 32 6.68 -14.95 -2.47
N ALA A 33 5.58 -14.29 -2.13
CA ALA A 33 5.29 -13.89 -0.75
C ALA A 33 5.08 -15.11 0.17
N HIS A 34 4.39 -16.15 -0.32
CA HIS A 34 4.22 -17.41 0.41
C HIS A 34 5.57 -18.07 0.70
N ALA A 35 6.43 -18.19 -0.32
CA ALA A 35 7.76 -18.78 -0.16
C ALA A 35 8.63 -18.02 0.87
N GLU A 36 8.54 -16.69 0.91
CA GLU A 36 9.26 -15.90 1.91
C GLU A 36 8.71 -16.13 3.33
N LEU A 37 7.38 -16.21 3.50
CA LEU A 37 6.76 -16.54 4.79
C LEU A 37 7.12 -17.97 5.26
N GLU A 38 7.18 -18.93 4.34
CA GLU A 38 7.59 -20.29 4.62
C GLU A 38 9.04 -20.35 5.11
N LYS A 39 9.95 -19.67 4.40
CA LYS A 39 11.37 -19.56 4.75
C LYS A 39 11.59 -18.94 6.14
N GLN A 40 10.72 -18.03 6.55
CA GLN A 40 10.74 -17.39 7.87
C GLN A 40 9.98 -18.19 8.96
N GLU A 41 9.47 -19.38 8.64
CA GLU A 41 8.65 -20.21 9.53
C GLU A 41 7.41 -19.46 10.08
N MET A 42 6.88 -18.53 9.29
CA MET A 42 5.76 -17.69 9.71
C MET A 42 4.40 -18.32 9.39
N LEU A 43 4.30 -19.22 8.42
CA LEU A 43 3.02 -19.79 7.96
C LEU A 43 2.22 -20.43 9.10
N GLN A 44 2.89 -21.16 10.01
CA GLN A 44 2.25 -21.80 11.14
C GLN A 44 1.71 -20.82 12.19
N LYS A 45 2.15 -19.58 12.15
CA LYS A 45 1.75 -18.51 13.08
C LYS A 45 0.57 -17.69 12.59
N LEU A 46 0.10 -17.94 11.36
CA LEU A 46 -0.97 -17.18 10.71
C LEU A 46 -2.39 -17.62 11.10
N SER A 47 -2.63 -17.90 12.37
CA SER A 47 -3.94 -18.36 12.88
C SER A 47 -5.07 -17.36 12.60
N ALA A 48 -4.79 -16.06 12.54
CA ALA A 48 -5.73 -15.01 12.23
C ALA A 48 -5.96 -14.79 10.71
N GLY A 49 -5.23 -15.52 9.86
CA GLY A 49 -5.28 -15.38 8.41
C GLY A 49 -4.39 -14.25 7.87
N ILE A 50 -4.63 -13.88 6.62
CA ILE A 50 -3.83 -12.91 5.86
C ILE A 50 -4.66 -11.66 5.56
N VAL A 51 -4.02 -10.52 5.64
CA VAL A 51 -4.61 -9.23 5.27
C VAL A 51 -3.89 -8.70 4.05
N LEU A 52 -4.62 -8.54 2.93
CA LEU A 52 -4.13 -7.87 1.74
C LEU A 52 -4.48 -6.38 1.80
N SER A 53 -3.55 -5.54 1.44
CA SER A 53 -3.75 -4.09 1.39
C SER A 53 -3.01 -3.47 0.19
N GLY A 54 -3.16 -2.17 0.00
CA GLY A 54 -2.57 -1.48 -1.15
C GLY A 54 -3.46 -1.50 -2.38
N GLY A 55 -2.99 -0.91 -3.48
CA GLY A 55 -3.80 -0.71 -4.69
C GLY A 55 -4.23 -2.01 -5.36
N ALA A 56 -3.36 -3.00 -5.43
CA ALA A 56 -3.64 -4.29 -6.06
C ALA A 56 -4.69 -5.13 -5.31
N SER A 57 -4.91 -4.88 -4.01
CA SER A 57 -5.95 -5.56 -3.25
C SER A 57 -7.38 -5.21 -3.72
N ALA A 58 -7.54 -4.18 -4.55
CA ALA A 58 -8.81 -3.83 -5.18
C ALA A 58 -9.14 -4.66 -6.44
N LEU A 59 -8.22 -5.52 -6.89
CA LEU A 59 -8.47 -6.40 -8.04
C LEU A 59 -9.55 -7.43 -7.68
N GLN A 60 -10.50 -7.58 -8.61
CA GLN A 60 -11.58 -8.56 -8.45
C GLN A 60 -11.00 -9.98 -8.41
N GLY A 61 -11.40 -10.77 -7.41
CA GLY A 61 -10.95 -12.16 -7.26
C GLY A 61 -9.61 -12.34 -6.54
N ILE A 62 -8.91 -11.29 -6.17
CA ILE A 62 -7.60 -11.37 -5.51
C ILE A 62 -7.64 -12.13 -4.17
N THR A 63 -8.71 -11.98 -3.41
CA THR A 63 -8.89 -12.71 -2.15
C THR A 63 -8.98 -14.21 -2.36
N ASN A 64 -9.71 -14.66 -3.38
CA ASN A 64 -9.84 -16.08 -3.71
C ASN A 64 -8.50 -16.66 -4.17
N LEU A 65 -7.79 -15.94 -5.03
CA LEU A 65 -6.46 -16.34 -5.48
C LEU A 65 -5.49 -16.46 -4.31
N ALA A 66 -5.46 -15.47 -3.42
CA ALA A 66 -4.62 -15.49 -2.24
C ALA A 66 -5.00 -16.63 -1.27
N GLN A 67 -6.30 -16.91 -1.06
CA GLN A 67 -6.74 -18.05 -0.25
C GLN A 67 -6.24 -19.39 -0.80
N GLN A 68 -6.21 -19.54 -2.12
CA GLN A 68 -5.68 -20.75 -2.76
C GLN A 68 -4.18 -20.89 -2.53
N VAL A 69 -3.41 -19.79 -2.67
CA VAL A 69 -1.95 -19.81 -2.51
C VAL A 69 -1.54 -20.04 -1.06
N PHE A 70 -2.18 -19.34 -0.12
CA PHE A 70 -1.77 -19.38 1.30
C PHE A 70 -2.47 -20.49 2.10
N ALA A 71 -3.49 -21.13 1.54
CA ALA A 71 -4.35 -22.10 2.26
C ALA A 71 -4.88 -21.55 3.61
N ALA A 72 -5.12 -20.25 3.70
CA ALA A 72 -5.52 -19.54 4.90
C ALA A 72 -6.64 -18.52 4.58
N PRO A 73 -7.45 -18.11 5.57
CA PRO A 73 -8.42 -17.03 5.39
C PRO A 73 -7.74 -15.74 4.96
N VAL A 74 -8.31 -15.06 3.96
CA VAL A 74 -7.77 -13.78 3.45
C VAL A 74 -8.86 -12.71 3.48
N ARG A 75 -8.52 -11.53 3.96
CA ARG A 75 -9.39 -10.35 3.91
C ARG A 75 -8.66 -9.14 3.34
N ILE A 76 -9.41 -8.17 2.86
CA ILE A 76 -8.88 -6.87 2.46
C ILE A 76 -8.77 -5.98 3.70
N GLY A 77 -7.63 -5.35 3.87
CA GLY A 77 -7.38 -4.35 4.91
C GLY A 77 -7.50 -2.94 4.36
N SER A 78 -8.22 -2.11 5.06
CA SER A 78 -8.34 -0.66 4.80
C SER A 78 -7.73 0.11 5.96
N PRO A 79 -7.36 1.39 5.78
CA PRO A 79 -7.04 2.26 6.91
C PRO A 79 -8.17 2.25 7.93
N GLY A 80 -7.81 2.21 9.22
CA GLY A 80 -8.75 1.94 10.30
C GLY A 80 -9.89 2.96 10.43
N GLU A 81 -10.95 2.54 11.11
CA GLU A 81 -12.14 3.34 11.42
C GLU A 81 -11.86 4.47 12.44
N GLU A 82 -10.68 4.47 13.04
CA GLU A 82 -10.23 5.48 14.01
C GLU A 82 -9.82 6.81 13.37
N LEU A 83 -9.83 6.88 12.04
CA LEU A 83 -9.53 8.11 11.32
C LEU A 83 -10.67 9.10 11.43
N SER A 84 -10.37 10.34 11.79
CA SER A 84 -11.32 11.45 11.81
C SER A 84 -11.01 12.47 10.69
N GLY A 85 -11.95 13.35 10.39
CA GLY A 85 -11.78 14.36 9.35
C GLY A 85 -12.11 13.84 7.95
N ILE A 86 -11.14 13.78 7.03
CA ILE A 86 -11.32 13.32 5.65
C ILE A 86 -11.24 11.79 5.51
N ALA A 87 -11.56 11.05 6.56
CA ALA A 87 -11.46 9.58 6.65
C ALA A 87 -12.08 8.86 5.44
N ASP A 88 -13.26 9.29 5.00
CA ASP A 88 -13.96 8.69 3.87
C ASP A 88 -13.16 8.74 2.56
N SER A 89 -12.38 9.80 2.36
CA SER A 89 -11.55 9.97 1.17
C SER A 89 -10.33 9.06 1.16
N VAL A 90 -9.79 8.71 2.33
CA VAL A 90 -8.55 7.92 2.48
C VAL A 90 -8.80 6.51 3.02
N GLY A 91 -10.05 6.14 3.30
CA GLY A 91 -10.45 4.83 3.83
C GLY A 91 -10.28 3.64 2.88
N ARG A 92 -9.74 3.84 1.68
CA ARG A 92 -9.53 2.76 0.70
C ARG A 92 -8.18 2.08 0.91
N PRO A 93 -8.05 0.76 0.62
CA PRO A 93 -6.81 -0.01 0.80
C PRO A 93 -5.56 0.60 0.16
N ARG A 94 -5.71 1.30 -0.97
CA ARG A 94 -4.61 1.97 -1.68
C ARG A 94 -3.92 3.06 -0.86
N PHE A 95 -4.58 3.59 0.16
CA PHE A 95 -4.03 4.65 1.01
C PHE A 95 -3.42 4.12 2.32
N SER A 96 -3.49 2.80 2.57
CA SER A 96 -3.04 2.22 3.85
C SER A 96 -1.61 2.58 4.22
N THR A 97 -0.69 2.56 3.26
CA THR A 97 0.71 2.94 3.52
C THR A 97 0.84 4.42 3.89
N ALA A 98 0.19 5.31 3.13
CA ALA A 98 0.25 6.75 3.40
C ALA A 98 -0.37 7.10 4.76
N VAL A 99 -1.53 6.54 5.06
CA VAL A 99 -2.20 6.73 6.36
C VAL A 99 -1.35 6.16 7.50
N GLY A 100 -0.79 4.94 7.32
CA GLY A 100 0.07 4.32 8.31
C GLY A 100 1.33 5.13 8.61
N LEU A 101 1.95 5.73 7.60
CA LEU A 101 3.12 6.61 7.77
C LEU A 101 2.76 7.88 8.55
N VAL A 102 1.60 8.48 8.27
CA VAL A 102 1.12 9.66 8.99
C VAL A 102 0.85 9.32 10.46
N LEU A 103 0.12 8.23 10.73
CA LEU A 103 -0.17 7.78 12.09
C LEU A 103 1.11 7.46 12.86
N HIS A 104 2.02 6.71 12.27
CA HIS A 104 3.32 6.41 12.87
C HIS A 104 4.14 7.67 13.14
N GLY A 105 4.12 8.64 12.22
CA GLY A 105 4.76 9.93 12.41
C GLY A 105 4.19 10.70 13.61
N PHE A 106 2.87 10.70 13.76
CA PHE A 106 2.20 11.31 14.92
C PHE A 106 2.56 10.65 16.25
N ASP A 107 2.61 9.32 16.29
CA ASP A 107 2.96 8.58 17.49
C ASP A 107 4.42 8.85 17.90
N ARG A 108 5.34 8.80 16.95
CA ARG A 108 6.74 9.19 17.18
C ARG A 108 6.89 10.63 17.65
N TYR A 109 6.10 11.54 17.08
CA TYR A 109 6.08 12.93 17.49
C TYR A 109 5.63 13.11 18.94
N LYS A 110 4.61 12.37 19.37
CA LYS A 110 4.14 12.37 20.78
C LYS A 110 5.20 11.79 21.72
N GLU A 111 5.84 10.68 21.35
CA GLU A 111 6.85 10.00 22.16
C GLU A 111 8.12 10.82 22.33
N THR A 112 8.58 11.51 21.30
CA THR A 112 9.82 12.29 21.36
C THR A 112 9.68 13.63 22.09
N GLY A 113 8.46 13.98 22.56
CA GLY A 113 8.25 15.20 23.34
C GLY A 113 8.61 16.48 22.60
N LEU A 114 8.76 16.42 21.27
CA LEU A 114 9.00 17.57 20.41
C LEU A 114 7.71 18.40 20.33
N GLY A 115 7.25 18.84 21.50
CA GLY A 115 6.17 19.81 21.60
C GLY A 115 6.52 21.05 20.79
N ALA A 116 5.51 21.69 20.29
CA ALA A 116 5.44 22.78 19.31
C ALA A 116 6.48 23.93 19.40
N SER A 117 7.34 23.95 20.40
CA SER A 117 8.33 25.04 20.58
C SER A 117 9.61 24.90 19.75
N ASN A 118 9.96 23.69 19.27
CA ASN A 118 11.24 23.49 18.56
C ASN A 118 11.10 23.22 17.07
N LEU A 119 9.92 22.86 16.57
CA LEU A 119 9.72 22.58 15.13
C LEU A 119 9.70 23.87 14.29
N SER A 120 9.16 24.96 14.82
CA SER A 120 9.08 26.22 14.07
C SER A 120 10.46 26.86 13.84
N SER A 121 11.38 26.73 14.80
CA SER A 121 12.73 27.31 14.64
C SER A 121 13.67 26.44 13.79
N GLY A 122 13.60 25.11 13.91
CA GLY A 122 14.49 24.21 13.20
C GLY A 122 14.13 24.00 11.72
N LEU A 123 12.86 23.76 11.40
CA LEU A 123 12.42 23.55 10.02
C LEU A 123 12.42 24.83 9.20
N ILE A 124 11.95 25.95 9.77
CA ILE A 124 11.97 27.27 9.10
C ILE A 124 13.42 27.73 8.91
N GLY A 125 14.32 27.45 9.87
CA GLY A 125 15.73 27.72 9.74
C GLY A 125 16.41 26.93 8.60
N ASN A 126 16.13 25.64 8.50
CA ASN A 126 16.67 24.78 7.46
C ASN A 126 16.09 25.10 6.07
N VAL A 127 14.80 25.40 5.96
CA VAL A 127 14.18 25.83 4.70
C VAL A 127 14.70 27.18 4.25
N LYS A 128 14.88 28.15 5.17
CA LYS A 128 15.52 29.44 4.86
C LYS A 128 16.97 29.28 4.41
N LYS A 129 17.73 28.38 5.01
CA LYS A 129 19.13 28.11 4.64
C LYS A 129 19.19 27.46 3.25
N TRP A 130 18.34 26.49 2.99
CA TRP A 130 18.21 25.82 1.69
C TRP A 130 17.81 26.80 0.57
N LEU A 131 16.81 27.67 0.79
CA LEU A 131 16.40 28.72 -0.15
C LEU A 131 17.51 29.73 -0.44
N ARG A 132 18.37 30.04 0.53
CA ARG A 132 19.48 30.99 0.35
C ARG A 132 20.67 30.39 -0.40
N GLU A 133 20.80 29.06 -0.44
CA GLU A 133 21.82 28.35 -1.22
C GLU A 133 21.41 28.16 -2.69
N PHE A 134 20.11 28.32 -3.02
CA PHE A 134 19.59 28.10 -4.37
C PHE A 134 19.16 29.39 -5.08
N PHE A 135 19.09 30.52 -4.37
CA PHE A 135 18.78 31.86 -4.91
C PHE A 135 19.75 32.89 -4.38
#